data_906fb1dad12757b33bb8ea4042cb7e72
#
_entry.id   906fb1dad12757b33bb8ea4042cb7e72
#
_cell.length_a   1.000
_cell.length_b   1.000
_cell.length_c   1.000
_cell.angle_alpha   90.00
_cell.angle_beta   90.00
_cell.angle_gamma   90.00
#
_symmetry.space_group_name_H-M   'P 1'
#
loop_
_entity.id
_entity.type
_entity.pdbx_description
1 polymer ?
#
loop_
_entity_poly.entity_id
_entity_poly.type
_entity_poly.pdbx_seq_one_letter_code
_entity_poly.pdbx_strand_id
1 'polypeptide(L)'
;MDIRSERTERSPGLVILGVAKSDAHAVANRLIEMQLRQHGYDVVNLGVCTPLEDFAEAHGRHPEAVAVLIGSLNGHALQDLADLPALRAAGRLDCPVVIGGNLSVGSHKSERTLERLFELGVERIVEDPADLPRILKQLGRPRSRSRTDAVAVGRHE
;
A
#
# COMPACT_ATOMS: atom_id res chain seq x y z
N MET A 1 -4.13 26.47 -22.60
CA MET A 1 -4.03 25.18 -22.21
C MET A 1 -3.65 25.01 -20.81
N ASP A 2 -4.36 24.22 -20.18
CA ASP A 2 -4.24 24.08 -18.76
C ASP A 2 -3.22 23.00 -18.44
N ILE A 3 -2.09 23.41 -17.92
CA ILE A 3 -1.04 22.49 -17.58
C ILE A 3 -1.48 21.54 -16.48
N ARG A 4 -2.30 22.04 -15.59
CA ARG A 4 -2.80 21.22 -14.51
C ARG A 4 -3.65 20.09 -15.05
N SER A 5 -4.46 20.39 -16.03
CA SER A 5 -5.30 19.38 -16.64
C SER A 5 -4.45 18.30 -17.32
N GLU A 6 -3.40 18.71 -17.98
CA GLU A 6 -2.53 17.76 -18.61
C GLU A 6 -1.86 16.87 -17.60
N ARG A 7 -1.44 17.48 -16.49
CA ARG A 7 -0.79 16.70 -15.48
C ARG A 7 -1.75 15.66 -14.89
N THR A 8 -2.98 16.04 -14.67
CA THR A 8 -3.98 15.14 -14.14
C THR A 8 -4.21 13.97 -15.10
N GLU A 9 -4.27 14.27 -16.37
CA GLU A 9 -4.48 13.23 -17.34
C GLU A 9 -3.32 12.27 -17.40
N ARG A 10 -2.13 12.75 -17.07
CA ARG A 10 -0.96 11.91 -17.11
C ARG A 10 -0.65 11.26 -15.79
N SER A 11 -1.40 11.58 -14.77
CA SER A 11 -1.13 11.02 -13.47
C SER A 11 -1.23 9.49 -13.53
N PRO A 12 -0.23 8.77 -13.04
CA PRO A 12 -0.31 7.32 -13.00
C PRO A 12 -1.31 6.82 -11.96
N GLY A 13 -1.85 7.69 -11.14
CA GLY A 13 -2.86 7.29 -10.20
C GLY A 13 -2.75 7.97 -8.86
N LEU A 14 -3.65 7.61 -7.97
CA LEU A 14 -3.70 8.16 -6.62
C LEU A 14 -3.27 7.08 -5.64
N VAL A 15 -2.44 7.45 -4.69
CA VAL A 15 -1.94 6.54 -3.66
C VAL A 15 -2.37 7.06 -2.30
N ILE A 16 -2.89 6.17 -1.46
CA ILE A 16 -3.20 6.50 -0.08
C ILE A 16 -2.00 6.08 0.74
N LEU A 17 -1.43 7.01 1.49
CA LEU A 17 -0.19 6.80 2.20
C LEU A 17 -0.38 7.10 3.67
N GLY A 18 0.24 6.33 4.53
CA GLY A 18 0.20 6.62 5.95
C GLY A 18 1.13 5.72 6.72
N VAL A 19 1.25 5.98 8.01
CA VAL A 19 2.08 5.19 8.91
C VAL A 19 1.16 4.54 9.92
N ALA A 20 1.39 3.26 10.17
CA ALA A 20 0.51 2.43 10.96
C ALA A 20 0.30 2.97 12.36
N LYS A 21 -0.73 2.47 13.01
CA LYS A 21 -1.15 2.95 14.31
C LYS A 21 -0.03 2.92 15.34
N SER A 22 0.80 1.91 15.29
CA SER A 22 1.85 1.73 16.29
C SER A 22 3.10 2.56 16.01
N ASP A 23 3.13 3.35 14.95
CA ASP A 23 4.36 3.99 14.50
C ASP A 23 4.15 5.47 14.29
N ALA A 24 5.04 6.28 14.85
CA ALA A 24 4.95 7.72 14.75
C ALA A 24 6.09 8.34 13.95
N HIS A 25 6.76 7.56 13.10
CA HIS A 25 7.90 8.06 12.35
C HIS A 25 7.43 8.87 11.14
N ALA A 26 7.44 10.18 11.28
CA ALA A 26 6.89 11.07 10.27
C ALA A 26 7.85 11.40 9.14
N VAL A 27 9.15 11.35 9.40
CA VAL A 27 10.12 11.81 8.40
C VAL A 27 10.10 10.92 7.16
N ALA A 28 10.16 9.61 7.35
CA ALA A 28 10.13 8.69 6.22
C ALA A 28 8.84 8.83 5.45
N ASN A 29 7.74 9.04 6.15
CA ASN A 29 6.45 9.22 5.51
C ASN A 29 6.47 10.41 4.57
N ARG A 30 7.03 11.53 5.01
CA ARG A 30 7.10 12.73 4.17
C ARG A 30 8.03 12.53 2.99
N LEU A 31 9.13 11.84 3.19
CA LEU A 31 10.06 11.59 2.09
C LEU A 31 9.42 10.71 1.02
N ILE A 32 8.65 9.71 1.44
CA ILE A 32 7.96 8.86 0.48
C ILE A 32 6.91 9.64 -0.28
N GLU A 33 6.20 10.52 0.42
CA GLU A 33 5.21 11.35 -0.26
C GLU A 33 5.89 12.20 -1.34
N MET A 34 7.02 12.81 -0.99
CA MET A 34 7.73 13.65 -1.95
C MET A 34 8.18 12.84 -3.15
N GLN A 35 8.68 11.63 -2.90
CA GLN A 35 9.12 10.76 -3.97
C GLN A 35 7.97 10.40 -4.91
N LEU A 36 6.82 10.05 -4.34
CA LEU A 36 5.68 9.67 -5.16
C LEU A 36 5.18 10.83 -5.99
N ARG A 37 5.15 12.02 -5.40
CA ARG A 37 4.71 13.19 -6.16
C ARG A 37 5.69 13.52 -7.27
N GLN A 38 6.98 13.31 -7.05
CA GLN A 38 7.96 13.53 -8.10
C GLN A 38 7.75 12.59 -9.27
N HIS A 39 7.18 11.42 -9.03
CA HIS A 39 6.86 10.47 -10.08
C HIS A 39 5.46 10.66 -10.63
N GLY A 40 4.79 11.73 -10.25
CA GLY A 40 3.51 12.10 -10.85
C GLY A 40 2.28 11.58 -10.14
N TYR A 41 2.44 10.83 -9.06
CA TYR A 41 1.29 10.30 -8.35
C TYR A 41 0.60 11.37 -7.52
N ASP A 42 -0.71 11.26 -7.43
CA ASP A 42 -1.46 12.02 -6.44
C ASP A 42 -1.41 11.25 -5.13
N VAL A 43 -1.25 11.96 -4.03
CA VAL A 43 -1.04 11.30 -2.74
C VAL A 43 -2.02 11.85 -1.71
N VAL A 44 -2.74 10.95 -1.05
CA VAL A 44 -3.55 11.29 0.11
C VAL A 44 -2.77 10.76 1.31
N ASN A 45 -2.17 11.63 2.08
CA ASN A 45 -1.30 11.23 3.19
C ASN A 45 -2.06 11.35 4.50
N LEU A 46 -2.29 10.21 5.13
CA LEU A 46 -3.04 10.17 6.38
C LEU A 46 -2.20 10.45 7.62
N GLY A 47 -0.88 10.52 7.44
CA GLY A 47 -0.01 10.85 8.56
C GLY A 47 0.42 9.64 9.35
N VAL A 48 0.83 9.88 10.60
CA VAL A 48 1.37 8.83 11.46
C VAL A 48 0.30 8.33 12.41
N CYS A 49 0.57 7.21 13.05
CA CYS A 49 -0.32 6.62 14.04
C CYS A 49 -1.72 6.40 13.49
N THR A 50 -1.80 5.89 12.27
CA THR A 50 -3.06 5.76 11.56
C THR A 50 -3.60 4.34 11.66
N PRO A 51 -4.78 4.16 12.24
CA PRO A 51 -5.38 2.83 12.30
C PRO A 51 -5.78 2.36 10.91
N LEU A 52 -5.83 1.06 10.75
CA LEU A 52 -6.21 0.48 9.46
C LEU A 52 -7.59 0.93 9.02
N GLU A 53 -8.47 1.14 9.95
CA GLU A 53 -9.81 1.61 9.65
C GLU A 53 -9.78 2.93 8.90
N ASP A 54 -8.85 3.81 9.23
CA ASP A 54 -8.76 5.10 8.55
C ASP A 54 -8.30 4.93 7.11
N PHE A 55 -7.45 3.94 6.85
CA PHE A 55 -7.08 3.64 5.47
C PHE A 55 -8.28 3.15 4.69
N ALA A 56 -9.13 2.35 5.32
CA ALA A 56 -10.32 1.86 4.64
C ALA A 56 -11.28 3.00 4.36
N GLU A 57 -11.43 3.94 5.28
CA GLU A 57 -12.29 5.09 5.05
C GLU A 57 -11.76 5.94 3.91
N ALA A 58 -10.44 6.13 3.87
CA ALA A 58 -9.84 6.92 2.80
C ALA A 58 -10.08 6.24 1.45
N HIS A 59 -9.97 4.91 1.42
CA HIS A 59 -10.24 4.18 0.18
C HIS A 59 -11.71 4.33 -0.24
N GLY A 60 -12.60 4.39 0.72
CA GLY A 60 -14.00 4.61 0.40
C GLY A 60 -14.22 5.96 -0.25
N ARG A 61 -13.45 6.96 0.15
CA ARG A 61 -13.54 8.29 -0.47
C ARG A 61 -12.76 8.36 -1.77
N HIS A 62 -11.79 7.48 -1.97
CA HIS A 62 -10.94 7.47 -3.15
C HIS A 62 -10.88 6.07 -3.74
N PRO A 63 -12.01 5.58 -4.27
CA PRO A 63 -12.03 4.20 -4.77
C PRO A 63 -11.14 3.99 -5.97
N GLU A 64 -10.69 5.07 -6.59
CA GLU A 64 -9.80 4.98 -7.72
C GLU A 64 -8.34 4.78 -7.31
N ALA A 65 -8.04 4.73 -6.02
CA ALA A 65 -6.66 4.60 -5.56
C ALA A 65 -6.04 3.32 -6.12
N VAL A 66 -4.80 3.43 -6.57
CA VAL A 66 -4.10 2.29 -7.13
C VAL A 66 -3.47 1.43 -6.04
N ALA A 67 -3.24 1.99 -4.87
CA ALA A 67 -2.65 1.24 -3.77
C ALA A 67 -2.75 2.02 -2.47
N VAL A 68 -2.68 1.28 -1.37
CA VAL A 68 -2.54 1.85 -0.04
C VAL A 68 -1.15 1.48 0.44
N LEU A 69 -0.36 2.48 0.80
CA LEU A 69 1.00 2.27 1.30
C LEU A 69 1.05 2.54 2.79
N ILE A 70 1.47 1.56 3.55
CA ILE A 70 1.48 1.65 5.01
C ILE A 70 2.89 1.41 5.52
N GLY A 71 3.42 2.38 6.24
CA GLY A 71 4.72 2.24 6.87
C GLY A 71 4.58 1.61 8.24
N SER A 72 5.51 0.75 8.59
CA SER A 72 5.53 0.16 9.92
C SER A 72 6.96 -0.18 10.26
N LEU A 73 7.47 0.40 11.34
CA LEU A 73 8.88 0.29 11.63
C LEU A 73 9.23 -0.52 12.86
N ASN A 74 8.30 -0.85 13.68
CA ASN A 74 8.62 -1.40 14.98
C ASN A 74 8.23 -2.86 15.15
N GLY A 75 8.08 -3.59 14.06
CA GLY A 75 7.75 -4.99 14.18
C GLY A 75 6.33 -5.26 14.64
N HIS A 76 5.47 -4.26 14.56
CA HIS A 76 4.08 -4.42 14.95
C HIS A 76 3.15 -4.56 13.75
N ALA A 77 3.72 -4.84 12.58
CA ALA A 77 2.91 -4.85 11.37
C ALA A 77 1.77 -5.86 11.43
N LEU A 78 2.02 -7.04 12.01
CA LEU A 78 0.96 -8.03 12.07
C LEU A 78 -0.21 -7.55 12.92
N GLN A 79 0.08 -6.88 14.01
CA GLN A 79 -0.98 -6.33 14.83
C GLN A 79 -1.69 -5.20 14.15
N ASP A 80 -0.93 -4.34 13.49
CA ASP A 80 -1.51 -3.18 12.81
C ASP A 80 -2.43 -3.61 11.68
N LEU A 81 -2.17 -4.75 11.06
CA LEU A 81 -2.93 -5.20 9.92
C LEU A 81 -3.86 -6.36 10.24
N ALA A 82 -4.06 -6.64 11.52
CA ALA A 82 -4.84 -7.80 11.92
C ALA A 82 -6.25 -7.76 11.34
N ASP A 83 -6.81 -6.58 11.14
CA ASP A 83 -8.18 -6.46 10.65
C ASP A 83 -8.27 -6.44 9.14
N LEU A 84 -7.15 -6.56 8.43
CA LEU A 84 -7.19 -6.49 6.98
C LEU A 84 -8.08 -7.55 6.35
N PRO A 85 -8.04 -8.82 6.80
CA PRO A 85 -8.93 -9.81 6.18
C PRO A 85 -10.40 -9.43 6.33
N ALA A 86 -10.79 -8.89 7.48
CA ALA A 86 -12.18 -8.51 7.69
C ALA A 86 -12.58 -7.35 6.81
N LEU A 87 -11.68 -6.38 6.64
CA LEU A 87 -11.97 -5.23 5.78
C LEU A 87 -12.07 -5.65 4.33
N ARG A 88 -11.25 -6.60 3.91
CA ARG A 88 -11.34 -7.08 2.54
C ARG A 88 -12.62 -7.88 2.33
N ALA A 89 -12.98 -8.71 3.30
CA ALA A 89 -14.21 -9.50 3.17
C ALA A 89 -15.43 -8.60 3.10
N ALA A 90 -15.38 -7.46 3.77
CA ALA A 90 -16.49 -6.52 3.74
C ALA A 90 -16.47 -5.60 2.53
N GLY A 91 -15.47 -5.73 1.67
CA GLY A 91 -15.35 -4.87 0.50
C GLY A 91 -14.93 -3.45 0.83
N ARG A 92 -14.39 -3.22 2.02
CA ARG A 92 -14.05 -1.87 2.45
C ARG A 92 -12.64 -1.46 2.08
N LEU A 93 -11.77 -2.42 1.78
CA LEU A 93 -10.40 -2.13 1.40
C LEU A 93 -10.00 -3.11 0.30
N ASP A 94 -10.35 -2.77 -0.92
CA ASP A 94 -10.18 -3.67 -2.05
C ASP A 94 -8.90 -3.47 -2.83
N CYS A 95 -8.28 -2.30 -2.74
CA CYS A 95 -7.10 -2.05 -3.54
C CYS A 95 -5.88 -2.73 -2.93
N PRO A 96 -4.78 -2.84 -3.69
CA PRO A 96 -3.58 -3.44 -3.15
C PRO A 96 -3.04 -2.69 -1.94
N VAL A 97 -2.59 -3.45 -0.95
CA VAL A 97 -1.98 -2.91 0.25
C VAL A 97 -0.50 -3.25 0.21
N VAL A 98 0.34 -2.23 0.32
CA VAL A 98 1.79 -2.37 0.27
C VAL A 98 2.35 -1.92 1.61
N ILE A 99 3.17 -2.75 2.20
CA ILE A 99 3.79 -2.46 3.49
C ILE A 99 5.25 -2.16 3.30
N GLY A 100 5.76 -1.17 4.01
CA GLY A 100 7.18 -0.84 3.96
C GLY A 100 7.71 -0.54 5.33
N GLY A 101 9.04 -0.47 5.43
CA GLY A 101 9.72 -0.14 6.66
C GLY A 101 10.41 -1.33 7.27
N ASN A 102 10.90 -1.14 8.48
CA ASN A 102 11.59 -2.20 9.20
C ASN A 102 10.55 -3.06 9.89
N LEU A 103 10.18 -4.15 9.25
CA LEU A 103 9.02 -4.92 9.67
C LEU A 103 9.31 -6.00 10.68
N SER A 104 10.57 -6.29 10.91
CA SER A 104 10.89 -7.37 11.83
C SER A 104 12.12 -7.03 12.63
N VAL A 105 12.24 -7.70 13.75
CA VAL A 105 13.40 -7.57 14.59
C VAL A 105 14.10 -8.90 14.56
N GLY A 106 15.26 -8.96 14.02
CA GLY A 106 15.99 -10.20 13.94
C GLY A 106 15.68 -10.95 12.67
N SER A 107 16.67 -11.60 12.14
CA SER A 107 16.58 -12.20 10.83
C SER A 107 15.69 -13.42 10.78
N HIS A 108 15.67 -14.19 11.86
CA HIS A 108 14.91 -15.42 11.81
C HIS A 108 13.41 -15.21 11.85
N LYS A 109 12.98 -14.11 12.41
CA LYS A 109 11.56 -13.84 12.49
C LYS A 109 11.02 -13.20 11.25
N SER A 110 11.90 -12.68 10.42
CA SER A 110 11.46 -11.92 9.27
C SER A 110 10.68 -12.74 8.29
N GLU A 111 11.17 -13.93 7.94
CA GLU A 111 10.49 -14.72 6.93
C GLU A 111 9.10 -15.10 7.37
N ARG A 112 8.95 -15.50 8.62
CA ARG A 112 7.66 -15.87 9.11
C ARG A 112 6.71 -14.69 9.16
N THR A 113 7.22 -13.56 9.57
CA THR A 113 6.41 -12.35 9.59
C THR A 113 5.96 -11.98 8.20
N LEU A 114 6.84 -12.09 7.21
CA LEU A 114 6.48 -11.75 5.85
C LEU A 114 5.39 -12.69 5.32
N GLU A 115 5.54 -13.97 5.61
CA GLU A 115 4.52 -14.92 5.18
C GLU A 115 3.16 -14.60 5.78
N ARG A 116 3.16 -14.26 7.06
CA ARG A 116 1.91 -13.95 7.72
C ARG A 116 1.27 -12.69 7.20
N LEU A 117 2.09 -11.70 6.84
CA LEU A 117 1.57 -10.49 6.24
C LEU A 117 0.88 -10.78 4.91
N PHE A 118 1.49 -11.63 4.10
CA PHE A 118 0.85 -12.00 2.85
C PHE A 118 -0.45 -12.76 3.10
N GLU A 119 -0.48 -13.60 4.11
CA GLU A 119 -1.70 -14.32 4.46
C GLU A 119 -2.82 -13.37 4.89
N LEU A 120 -2.46 -12.25 5.51
CA LEU A 120 -3.45 -11.26 5.90
C LEU A 120 -4.01 -10.49 4.72
N GLY A 121 -3.36 -10.53 3.59
CA GLY A 121 -3.87 -9.83 2.41
C GLY A 121 -2.97 -8.73 1.89
N VAL A 122 -1.74 -8.64 2.39
CA VAL A 122 -0.78 -7.66 1.89
C VAL A 122 -0.34 -8.09 0.49
N GLU A 123 -0.32 -7.14 -0.44
CA GLU A 123 0.02 -7.42 -1.81
C GLU A 123 1.52 -7.47 -2.04
N ARG A 124 2.23 -6.55 -1.46
CA ARG A 124 3.67 -6.42 -1.63
C ARG A 124 4.31 -5.88 -0.38
N ILE A 125 5.55 -6.23 -0.17
CA ILE A 125 6.36 -5.73 0.93
C ILE A 125 7.58 -5.06 0.34
N VAL A 126 7.86 -3.83 0.75
CA VAL A 126 8.91 -3.02 0.18
C VAL A 126 9.99 -2.80 1.21
N GLU A 127 11.20 -3.24 0.92
CA GLU A 127 12.31 -3.02 1.82
C GLU A 127 13.06 -1.75 1.47
N ASP A 128 13.10 -1.40 0.20
CA ASP A 128 13.82 -0.22 -0.26
C ASP A 128 12.82 0.74 -0.91
N PRO A 129 12.64 1.93 -0.35
CA PRO A 129 11.69 2.88 -0.94
C PRO A 129 11.98 3.23 -2.39
N ALA A 130 13.22 3.04 -2.84
CA ALA A 130 13.54 3.31 -4.24
C ALA A 130 12.78 2.40 -5.19
N ASP A 131 12.29 1.27 -4.71
CA ASP A 131 11.55 0.33 -5.54
C ASP A 131 10.08 0.70 -5.69
N LEU A 132 9.60 1.66 -4.90
CA LEU A 132 8.18 1.97 -4.91
C LEU A 132 7.62 2.35 -6.27
N PRO A 133 8.28 3.23 -7.03
CA PRO A 133 7.67 3.59 -8.32
C PRO A 133 7.51 2.39 -9.24
N ARG A 134 8.48 1.47 -9.22
CA ARG A 134 8.39 0.28 -10.05
C ARG A 134 7.25 -0.63 -9.60
N ILE A 135 7.14 -0.80 -8.30
CA ILE A 135 6.09 -1.66 -7.74
C ILE A 135 4.72 -1.08 -8.03
N LEU A 136 4.56 0.22 -7.85
CA LEU A 136 3.28 0.85 -8.11
C LEU A 136 2.89 0.76 -9.57
N LYS A 137 3.87 0.87 -10.46
CA LYS A 137 3.59 0.74 -11.87
C LYS A 137 3.05 -0.66 -12.18
N GLN A 138 3.62 -1.67 -11.55
CA GLN A 138 3.13 -3.03 -11.74
C GLN A 138 1.72 -3.19 -11.21
N LEU A 139 1.43 -2.60 -10.08
CA LEU A 139 0.11 -2.71 -9.47
C LEU A 139 -0.95 -1.92 -10.20
N GLY A 140 -0.54 -0.85 -10.90
CA GLY A 140 -1.47 -0.01 -11.61
C GLY A 140 -1.87 -0.50 -12.97
N ARG A 141 -1.35 -1.66 -13.41
CA ARG A 141 -1.73 -2.19 -14.70
C ARG A 141 -3.17 -2.64 -14.70
N PRO A 142 -3.79 -2.76 -15.86
CA PRO A 142 -5.17 -3.21 -15.92
C PRO A 142 -5.33 -4.53 -15.22
N ARG A 143 -6.07 -4.51 -14.15
CA ARG A 143 -6.15 -5.68 -13.32
C ARG A 143 -7.14 -6.71 -13.78
N SER A 144 -8.14 -6.30 -14.51
CA SER A 144 -9.15 -7.26 -14.93
C SER A 144 -8.52 -8.38 -15.71
N ARG A 145 -7.60 -8.04 -16.61
CA ARG A 145 -6.99 -9.05 -17.42
C ARG A 145 -6.04 -9.91 -16.60
N SER A 146 -5.19 -9.29 -15.86
CA SER A 146 -4.24 -10.06 -15.09
C SER A 146 -4.93 -10.87 -14.01
N ARG A 147 -5.99 -10.35 -13.45
CA ARG A 147 -6.71 -11.09 -12.47
C ARG A 147 -7.33 -12.33 -13.03
N THR A 148 -7.88 -12.24 -14.21
CA THR A 148 -8.46 -13.39 -14.85
C THR A 148 -7.41 -14.46 -15.10
N ASP A 149 -6.27 -14.03 -15.57
CA ASP A 149 -5.19 -14.96 -15.81
C ASP A 149 -4.73 -15.59 -14.52
N ALA A 150 -4.62 -14.80 -13.50
CA ALA A 150 -4.17 -15.30 -12.22
C ALA A 150 -5.14 -16.32 -11.67
N VAL A 151 -6.39 -16.08 -11.83
CA VAL A 151 -7.36 -17.03 -11.35
C VAL A 151 -7.24 -18.32 -12.10
N ALA A 152 -7.10 -18.24 -13.39
CA ALA A 152 -7.00 -19.43 -14.19
C ALA A 152 -5.79 -20.23 -13.81
N VAL A 153 -4.71 -19.54 -13.51
CA VAL A 153 -3.47 -20.22 -13.25
C VAL A 153 -3.27 -20.54 -11.80
N GLY A 154 -3.47 -19.54 -11.02
CA GLY A 154 -3.10 -19.63 -9.67
C GLY A 154 -3.92 -20.53 -8.87
N ARG A 155 -5.09 -20.78 -9.34
CA ARG A 155 -5.84 -21.49 -8.57
C ARG A 155 -5.36 -22.73 -8.33
N HIS A 156 -4.77 -23.12 -8.98
CA HIS A 156 -4.29 -24.26 -8.81
C HIS A 156 -3.07 -24.22 -8.42
N GLU A 157 -2.81 -23.55 -8.16
CA GLU A 157 -1.72 -23.48 -7.70
C GLU A 157 -1.64 -23.43 -6.80
#